data_cb6771cea8f1804948c98698589e7f1c
#
_entry.id   cb6771cea8f1804948c98698589e7f1c
#
_cell.length_a   1.000
_cell.length_b   1.000
_cell.length_c   1.000
_cell.angle_alpha   90.00
_cell.angle_beta   90.00
_cell.angle_gamma   90.00
#
_symmetry.space_group_name_H-M   'P 1'
#
loop_
_entity.id
_entity.type
_entity.pdbx_description
1 polymer ?
#
loop_
_entity_poly.entity_id
_entity_poly.type
_entity_poly.pdbx_seq_one_letter_code
_entity_poly.pdbx_strand_id
1 'polypeptide(L)'
;PVVRPLAVMLRALFVCMHGTLGLGYGLVIVAFGVLMRVLLWPLNSKAYRSMASMQAIQPQITALQARYKDDPARLQQETLVIYRENKVNPLSGCWPMLIPYPLLVAVYFVLAGTIEVRGVPFLWLTDLSRADPFYIVPLVMAGSMYVLSKIGQMGMPPNPQAKMMMYMMPVMMLVLFARFASGLNLYYAVQNIASLPQQWMIM
;
A
#
# COMPACT_ATOMS: atom_id res chain seq x y z
N PRO A 1 -14.81 -5.26 -16.88
CA PRO A 1 -15.59 -6.52 -16.65
C PRO A 1 -15.19 -7.20 -15.34
N VAL A 2 -13.90 -7.29 -15.01
CA VAL A 2 -13.39 -8.02 -13.84
C VAL A 2 -13.65 -7.31 -12.51
N VAL A 3 -13.61 -5.99 -12.50
CA VAL A 3 -13.76 -5.18 -11.26
C VAL A 3 -15.23 -5.08 -10.82
N ARG A 4 -16.18 -5.18 -11.76
CA ARG A 4 -17.61 -5.06 -11.47
C ARG A 4 -18.12 -6.11 -10.47
N PRO A 5 -17.88 -7.43 -10.64
CA PRO A 5 -18.33 -8.42 -9.67
C PRO A 5 -17.68 -8.22 -8.28
N LEU A 6 -16.40 -7.81 -8.25
CA LEU A 6 -15.73 -7.50 -6.99
C LEU A 6 -16.35 -6.29 -6.30
N ALA A 7 -16.68 -5.24 -7.04
CA ALA A 7 -17.35 -4.05 -6.49
C ALA A 7 -18.76 -4.39 -5.95
N VAL A 8 -19.52 -5.23 -6.64
CA VAL A 8 -20.84 -5.69 -6.17
C VAL A 8 -20.72 -6.50 -4.87
N MET A 9 -19.75 -7.41 -4.81
CA MET A 9 -19.49 -8.20 -3.61
C MET A 9 -19.04 -7.33 -2.43
N LEU A 10 -18.19 -6.34 -2.67
CA LEU A 10 -17.74 -5.39 -1.64
C LEU A 10 -18.89 -4.51 -1.15
N ARG A 11 -19.75 -4.04 -2.05
CA ARG A 11 -20.96 -3.29 -1.67
C ARG A 11 -21.87 -4.13 -0.78
N ALA A 12 -22.15 -5.38 -1.18
CA ALA A 12 -22.97 -6.28 -0.38
C ALA A 12 -22.36 -6.51 1.02
N LEU A 13 -21.03 -6.64 1.10
CA LEU A 13 -20.31 -6.76 2.36
C LEU A 13 -20.44 -5.49 3.21
N PHE A 14 -20.31 -4.30 2.64
CA PHE A 14 -20.46 -3.03 3.36
C PHE A 14 -21.88 -2.86 3.91
N VAL A 15 -22.91 -3.15 3.10
CA VAL A 15 -24.31 -3.10 3.52
C VAL A 15 -24.59 -4.13 4.64
N CYS A 16 -24.07 -5.34 4.50
CA CYS A 16 -24.17 -6.38 5.51
C CYS A 16 -23.49 -5.95 6.82
N MET A 17 -22.27 -5.45 6.77
CA MET A 17 -21.56 -4.96 7.96
C MET A 17 -22.28 -3.79 8.62
N HIS A 18 -22.82 -2.86 7.85
CA HIS A 18 -23.62 -1.75 8.39
C HIS A 18 -24.88 -2.27 9.08
N GLY A 19 -25.63 -3.16 8.43
CA GLY A 19 -26.89 -3.68 8.95
C GLY A 19 -26.73 -4.62 10.14
N THR A 20 -25.71 -5.48 10.16
CA THR A 20 -25.48 -6.45 11.25
C THR A 20 -24.78 -5.86 12.46
N LEU A 21 -23.84 -4.94 12.25
CA LEU A 21 -23.04 -4.33 13.33
C LEU A 21 -23.60 -3.00 13.83
N GLY A 22 -24.58 -2.41 13.12
CA GLY A 22 -25.13 -1.09 13.48
C GLY A 22 -24.10 0.06 13.40
N LEU A 23 -22.96 -0.19 12.70
CA LEU A 23 -21.86 0.77 12.63
C LEU A 23 -22.11 1.81 11.53
N GLY A 24 -21.73 3.07 11.78
CA GLY A 24 -21.67 4.08 10.71
C GLY A 24 -20.69 3.67 9.61
N TYR A 25 -20.93 4.09 8.37
CA TYR A 25 -20.11 3.68 7.21
C TYR A 25 -18.62 4.01 7.36
N GLY A 26 -18.25 5.06 8.09
CA GLY A 26 -16.84 5.34 8.38
C GLY A 26 -16.17 4.22 9.19
N LEU A 27 -16.87 3.71 10.23
CA LEU A 27 -16.38 2.55 11.00
C LEU A 27 -16.43 1.26 10.17
N VAL A 28 -17.38 1.12 9.26
CA VAL A 28 -17.44 -0.03 8.34
C VAL A 28 -16.20 -0.03 7.43
N ILE A 29 -15.77 1.13 6.91
CA ILE A 29 -14.54 1.25 6.12
C ILE A 29 -13.31 0.85 6.95
N VAL A 30 -13.22 1.30 8.19
CA VAL A 30 -12.13 0.94 9.11
C VAL A 30 -12.13 -0.57 9.39
N ALA A 31 -13.26 -1.13 9.80
CA ALA A 31 -13.40 -2.54 10.09
C ALA A 31 -13.11 -3.42 8.86
N PHE A 32 -13.60 -3.01 7.69
CA PHE A 32 -13.29 -3.67 6.42
C PHE A 32 -11.79 -3.62 6.10
N GLY A 33 -11.14 -2.46 6.28
CA GLY A 33 -9.70 -2.33 6.08
C GLY A 33 -8.91 -3.31 6.95
N VAL A 34 -9.25 -3.41 8.23
CA VAL A 34 -8.63 -4.37 9.16
C VAL A 34 -8.94 -5.81 8.77
N LEU A 35 -10.19 -6.13 8.45
CA LEU A 35 -10.62 -7.47 8.03
C LEU A 35 -9.83 -7.94 6.80
N MET A 36 -9.74 -7.10 5.78
CA MET A 36 -8.97 -7.41 4.57
C MET A 36 -7.49 -7.60 4.87
N ARG A 37 -6.95 -6.85 5.82
CA ARG A 37 -5.56 -7.02 6.25
C ARG A 37 -5.31 -8.36 6.91
N VAL A 38 -6.21 -8.80 7.80
CA VAL A 38 -6.15 -10.11 8.46
C VAL A 38 -6.31 -11.23 7.43
N LEU A 39 -7.28 -11.11 6.53
CA LEU A 39 -7.53 -12.10 5.48
C LEU A 39 -6.34 -12.27 4.53
N LEU A 40 -5.72 -11.17 4.14
CA LEU A 40 -4.56 -11.16 3.25
C LEU A 40 -3.22 -11.33 3.98
N TRP A 41 -3.23 -11.56 5.30
CA TRP A 41 -2.03 -11.73 6.12
C TRP A 41 -1.04 -12.75 5.56
N PRO A 42 -1.44 -14.00 5.22
CA PRO A 42 -0.49 -14.99 4.72
C PRO A 42 0.13 -14.60 3.38
N LEU A 43 -0.66 -13.96 2.51
CA LEU A 43 -0.19 -13.49 1.21
C LEU A 43 0.80 -12.33 1.36
N ASN A 44 0.45 -11.36 2.21
CA ASN A 44 1.32 -10.23 2.51
C ASN A 44 2.61 -10.66 3.21
N SER A 45 2.56 -11.65 4.11
CA SER A 45 3.76 -12.20 4.76
C SER A 45 4.75 -12.81 3.76
N LYS A 46 4.24 -13.55 2.77
CA LYS A 46 5.09 -14.07 1.68
C LYS A 46 5.73 -12.94 0.87
N ALA A 47 4.96 -11.91 0.57
CA ALA A 47 5.43 -10.74 -0.17
C ALA A 47 6.52 -9.97 0.61
N TYR A 48 6.33 -9.71 1.91
CA TYR A 48 7.34 -9.05 2.74
C TYR A 48 8.61 -9.88 2.91
N ARG A 49 8.50 -11.20 3.11
CA ARG A 49 9.68 -12.09 3.15
C ARG A 49 10.46 -12.06 1.85
N SER A 50 9.78 -12.06 0.71
CA SER A 50 10.43 -11.93 -0.59
C SER A 50 11.12 -10.59 -0.76
N MET A 51 10.51 -9.51 -0.27
CA MET A 51 11.12 -8.18 -0.23
C MET A 51 12.36 -8.14 0.67
N ALA A 52 12.31 -8.76 1.83
CA ALA A 52 13.47 -8.91 2.73
C ALA A 52 14.63 -9.67 2.07
N SER A 53 14.32 -10.74 1.32
CA SER A 53 15.34 -11.47 0.55
C SER A 53 15.99 -10.61 -0.53
N MET A 54 15.22 -9.76 -1.20
CA MET A 54 15.75 -8.77 -2.14
C MET A 54 16.67 -7.75 -1.46
N GLN A 55 16.29 -7.32 -0.25
CA GLN A 55 17.09 -6.37 0.53
C GLN A 55 18.42 -6.96 0.95
N ALA A 56 18.47 -8.25 1.29
CA ALA A 56 19.69 -8.94 1.71
C ALA A 56 20.79 -8.93 0.64
N ILE A 57 20.43 -8.91 -0.65
CA ILE A 57 21.40 -8.88 -1.76
C ILE A 57 21.71 -7.45 -2.24
N GLN A 58 21.04 -6.43 -1.69
CA GLN A 58 21.23 -5.03 -2.08
C GLN A 58 22.69 -4.54 -1.96
N PRO A 59 23.48 -4.91 -0.93
CA PRO A 59 24.89 -4.55 -0.85
C PRO A 59 25.71 -5.04 -2.05
N GLN A 60 25.44 -6.28 -2.50
CA GLN A 60 26.13 -6.88 -3.66
C GLN A 60 25.80 -6.10 -4.94
N ILE A 61 24.51 -5.74 -5.13
CA ILE A 61 24.07 -4.95 -6.27
C ILE A 61 24.71 -3.56 -6.24
N THR A 62 24.79 -2.92 -5.07
CA THR A 62 25.42 -1.59 -4.93
C THR A 62 26.92 -1.64 -5.26
N ALA A 63 27.62 -2.68 -4.82
CA ALA A 63 29.02 -2.88 -5.17
C ALA A 63 29.21 -3.12 -6.68
N LEU A 64 28.27 -3.84 -7.30
CA LEU A 64 28.27 -4.08 -8.74
C LEU A 64 28.04 -2.79 -9.53
N GLN A 65 27.09 -1.95 -9.09
CA GLN A 65 26.84 -0.63 -9.67
C GLN A 65 28.05 0.30 -9.60
N ALA A 66 28.82 0.23 -8.52
CA ALA A 66 30.06 0.98 -8.38
C ALA A 66 31.14 0.49 -9.34
N ARG A 67 31.18 -0.83 -9.61
CA ARG A 67 32.20 -1.47 -10.47
C ARG A 67 31.94 -1.25 -11.97
N TYR A 68 30.68 -1.28 -12.39
CA TYR A 68 30.27 -1.23 -13.79
C TYR A 68 29.51 0.06 -14.14
N LYS A 69 29.94 1.21 -13.59
CA LYS A 69 29.31 2.53 -13.83
C LYS A 69 29.22 2.88 -15.33
N ASP A 70 30.26 2.51 -16.08
CA ASP A 70 30.43 2.91 -17.50
C ASP A 70 29.92 1.81 -18.48
N ASP A 71 29.48 0.66 -17.95
CA ASP A 71 28.98 -0.45 -18.76
C ASP A 71 27.61 -0.96 -18.26
N PRO A 72 26.52 -0.28 -18.65
CA PRO A 72 25.18 -0.64 -18.20
C PRO A 72 24.72 -2.02 -18.70
N ALA A 73 25.21 -2.49 -19.83
CA ALA A 73 24.84 -3.80 -20.37
C ALA A 73 25.41 -4.94 -19.50
N ARG A 74 26.68 -4.80 -19.12
CA ARG A 74 27.35 -5.74 -18.23
C ARG A 74 26.80 -5.70 -16.81
N LEU A 75 26.47 -4.50 -16.30
CA LEU A 75 25.80 -4.32 -15.01
C LEU A 75 24.48 -5.09 -14.97
N GLN A 76 23.67 -5.01 -16.03
CA GLN A 76 22.40 -5.72 -16.09
C GLN A 76 22.59 -7.25 -16.10
N GLN A 77 23.57 -7.75 -16.87
CA GLN A 77 23.87 -9.19 -16.94
C GLN A 77 24.33 -9.72 -15.58
N GLU A 78 25.29 -9.07 -14.95
CA GLU A 78 25.82 -9.48 -13.64
C GLU A 78 24.76 -9.34 -12.52
N THR A 79 23.89 -8.35 -12.60
CA THR A 79 22.74 -8.24 -11.66
C THR A 79 21.79 -9.43 -11.80
N LEU A 80 21.51 -9.90 -13.01
CA LEU A 80 20.70 -11.09 -13.21
C LEU A 80 21.38 -12.37 -12.69
N VAL A 81 22.71 -12.44 -12.76
CA VAL A 81 23.49 -13.55 -12.16
C VAL A 81 23.31 -13.56 -10.65
N ILE A 82 23.49 -12.41 -9.96
CA ILE A 82 23.27 -12.29 -8.52
C ILE A 82 21.87 -12.74 -8.13
N TYR A 83 20.82 -12.35 -8.87
CA TYR A 83 19.45 -12.80 -8.60
C TYR A 83 19.29 -14.31 -8.71
N ARG A 84 19.91 -14.94 -9.73
CA ARG A 84 19.87 -16.39 -9.94
C ARG A 84 20.61 -17.15 -8.85
N GLU A 85 21.83 -16.73 -8.51
CA GLU A 85 22.66 -17.36 -7.48
C GLU A 85 22.00 -17.33 -6.10
N ASN A 86 21.38 -16.20 -5.75
CA ASN A 86 20.66 -16.05 -4.49
C ASN A 86 19.21 -16.59 -4.54
N LYS A 87 18.77 -17.17 -5.66
CA LYS A 87 17.40 -17.69 -5.88
C LYS A 87 16.31 -16.66 -5.59
N VAL A 88 16.60 -15.37 -5.85
CA VAL A 88 15.67 -14.26 -5.64
C VAL A 88 15.06 -13.86 -6.98
N ASN A 89 13.74 -13.78 -7.02
CA ASN A 89 13.03 -13.32 -8.22
C ASN A 89 12.84 -11.79 -8.17
N PRO A 90 13.40 -11.01 -9.11
CA PRO A 90 13.24 -9.55 -9.12
C PRO A 90 11.78 -9.09 -9.23
N LEU A 91 10.91 -9.89 -9.85
CA LEU A 91 9.49 -9.58 -9.96
C LEU A 91 8.75 -9.72 -8.61
N SER A 92 9.30 -10.47 -7.67
CA SER A 92 8.69 -10.66 -6.36
C SER A 92 8.72 -9.40 -5.49
N GLY A 93 9.64 -8.46 -5.75
CA GLY A 93 9.71 -7.17 -5.07
C GLY A 93 8.60 -6.19 -5.44
N CYS A 94 8.01 -6.30 -6.64
CA CYS A 94 6.89 -5.44 -7.06
C CYS A 94 5.50 -6.06 -6.75
N TRP A 95 5.43 -7.35 -6.43
CA TRP A 95 4.19 -8.08 -6.15
C TRP A 95 3.38 -7.47 -5.00
N PRO A 96 3.98 -7.06 -3.86
CA PRO A 96 3.25 -6.38 -2.78
C PRO A 96 2.53 -5.11 -3.21
N MET A 97 3.05 -4.42 -4.22
CA MET A 97 2.44 -3.20 -4.76
C MET A 97 1.25 -3.51 -5.67
N LEU A 98 1.27 -4.65 -6.36
CA LEU A 98 0.22 -5.04 -7.30
C LEU A 98 -0.99 -5.71 -6.62
N ILE A 99 -0.78 -6.42 -5.50
CA ILE A 99 -1.86 -7.12 -4.78
C ILE A 99 -2.99 -6.19 -4.33
N PRO A 100 -2.71 -5.02 -3.70
CA PRO A 100 -3.77 -4.12 -3.25
C PRO A 100 -4.47 -3.38 -4.40
N TYR A 101 -3.88 -3.31 -5.60
CA TYR A 101 -4.37 -2.46 -6.68
C TYR A 101 -5.78 -2.82 -7.18
N PRO A 102 -6.12 -4.10 -7.47
CA PRO A 102 -7.47 -4.47 -7.87
C PRO A 102 -8.51 -4.18 -6.79
N LEU A 103 -8.13 -4.40 -5.53
CA LEU A 103 -8.99 -4.11 -4.38
C LEU A 103 -9.21 -2.61 -4.23
N LEU A 104 -8.16 -1.79 -4.41
CA LEU A 104 -8.24 -0.35 -4.41
C LEU A 104 -9.22 0.16 -5.46
N VAL A 105 -9.06 -0.29 -6.71
CA VAL A 105 -9.94 0.11 -7.80
C VAL A 105 -11.38 -0.29 -7.50
N ALA A 106 -11.61 -1.48 -6.94
CA ALA A 106 -12.93 -1.92 -6.54
C ALA A 106 -13.53 -1.06 -5.41
N VAL A 107 -12.74 -0.75 -4.37
CA VAL A 107 -13.16 0.13 -3.26
C VAL A 107 -13.44 1.54 -3.78
N TYR A 108 -12.63 2.07 -4.69
CA TYR A 108 -12.90 3.35 -5.34
C TYR A 108 -14.25 3.35 -6.05
N PHE A 109 -14.56 2.32 -6.85
CA PHE A 109 -15.85 2.23 -7.53
C PHE A 109 -17.02 2.07 -6.55
N VAL A 110 -16.83 1.37 -5.45
CA VAL A 110 -17.85 1.27 -4.39
C VAL A 110 -18.09 2.63 -3.76
N LEU A 111 -17.04 3.30 -3.29
CA LEU A 111 -17.16 4.60 -2.61
C LEU A 111 -17.64 5.73 -3.53
N ALA A 112 -17.21 5.73 -4.81
CA ALA A 112 -17.64 6.72 -5.78
C ALA A 112 -19.05 6.47 -6.34
N GLY A 113 -19.45 5.19 -6.46
CA GLY A 113 -20.71 4.76 -7.07
C GLY A 113 -21.84 4.45 -6.09
N THR A 114 -21.54 4.30 -4.81
CA THR A 114 -22.51 3.89 -3.80
C THR A 114 -23.18 5.09 -3.16
N ILE A 115 -24.49 5.21 -3.33
CA ILE A 115 -25.30 6.31 -2.77
C ILE A 115 -25.26 6.29 -1.25
N GLU A 116 -25.15 5.11 -0.64
CA GLU A 116 -25.17 4.86 0.80
C GLU A 116 -23.99 5.50 1.56
N VAL A 117 -22.90 5.86 0.86
CA VAL A 117 -21.72 6.50 1.47
C VAL A 117 -21.76 8.04 1.31
N ARG A 118 -22.64 8.54 0.45
CA ARG A 118 -22.79 9.98 0.19
C ARG A 118 -23.50 10.68 1.36
N GLY A 119 -22.94 11.82 1.79
CA GLY A 119 -23.51 12.60 2.89
C GLY A 119 -23.38 11.93 4.26
N VAL A 120 -22.58 10.86 4.37
CA VAL A 120 -22.35 10.19 5.65
C VAL A 120 -21.19 10.85 6.39
N PRO A 121 -21.44 11.41 7.57
CA PRO A 121 -20.39 12.04 8.37
C PRO A 121 -19.53 10.99 9.09
N PHE A 122 -18.26 11.31 9.27
CA PHE A 122 -17.33 10.53 10.08
C PHE A 122 -16.28 11.42 10.73
N LEU A 123 -16.25 11.49 12.04
CA LEU A 123 -15.41 12.41 12.82
C LEU A 123 -15.63 13.87 12.38
N TRP A 124 -14.62 14.52 11.81
CA TRP A 124 -14.71 15.88 11.25
C TRP A 124 -15.15 15.91 9.78
N LEU A 125 -15.26 14.75 9.14
CA LEU A 125 -15.69 14.66 7.75
C LEU A 125 -17.20 14.76 7.68
N THR A 126 -17.68 15.69 6.89
CA THR A 126 -19.14 15.87 6.66
C THR A 126 -19.68 14.90 5.62
N ASP A 127 -18.81 14.39 4.74
CA ASP A 127 -19.17 13.50 3.65
C ASP A 127 -17.96 12.66 3.23
N LEU A 128 -18.03 11.35 3.44
CA LEU A 128 -16.97 10.40 3.06
C LEU A 128 -16.75 10.29 1.55
N SER A 129 -17.70 10.73 0.74
CA SER A 129 -17.58 10.74 -0.72
C SER A 129 -16.85 11.98 -1.26
N ARG A 130 -16.61 12.98 -0.42
CA ARG A 130 -15.89 14.22 -0.75
C ARG A 130 -14.46 14.22 -0.23
N ALA A 131 -13.65 15.13 -0.76
CA ALA A 131 -12.32 15.36 -0.26
C ALA A 131 -12.37 15.92 1.19
N ASP A 132 -11.38 15.58 1.99
CA ASP A 132 -11.24 16.10 3.36
C ASP A 132 -10.92 17.61 3.32
N PRO A 133 -11.77 18.47 3.91
CA PRO A 133 -11.55 19.92 3.89
C PRO A 133 -10.30 20.35 4.65
N PHE A 134 -9.85 19.56 5.63
CA PHE A 134 -8.67 19.87 6.42
C PHE A 134 -7.42 19.09 5.99
N TYR A 135 -7.52 18.21 5.01
CA TYR A 135 -6.43 17.35 4.53
C TYR A 135 -5.81 16.43 5.61
N ILE A 136 -6.49 16.24 6.74
CA ILE A 136 -5.97 15.43 7.86
C ILE A 136 -5.85 13.96 7.44
N VAL A 137 -6.88 13.39 6.81
CA VAL A 137 -6.86 11.98 6.37
C VAL A 137 -5.79 11.72 5.32
N PRO A 138 -5.62 12.54 4.26
CA PRO A 138 -4.50 12.43 3.33
C PRO A 138 -3.13 12.55 4.01
N LEU A 139 -2.98 13.43 5.01
CA LEU A 139 -1.73 13.56 5.78
C LEU A 139 -1.43 12.31 6.62
N VAL A 140 -2.44 11.76 7.29
CA VAL A 140 -2.30 10.49 8.05
C VAL A 140 -1.94 9.34 7.11
N MET A 141 -2.55 9.28 5.92
CA MET A 141 -2.22 8.30 4.90
C MET A 141 -0.76 8.43 4.45
N ALA A 142 -0.32 9.62 4.08
CA ALA A 142 1.04 9.86 3.64
C ALA A 142 2.07 9.62 4.75
N GLY A 143 1.76 10.04 5.99
CA GLY A 143 2.59 9.80 7.16
C GLY A 143 2.75 8.31 7.48
N SER A 144 1.65 7.55 7.45
CA SER A 144 1.69 6.09 7.63
C SER A 144 2.49 5.39 6.53
N MET A 145 2.38 5.85 5.28
CA MET A 145 3.16 5.35 4.15
C MET A 145 4.66 5.63 4.30
N TYR A 146 5.01 6.83 4.80
CA TYR A 146 6.40 7.17 5.14
C TYR A 146 6.97 6.23 6.22
N VAL A 147 6.21 6.00 7.30
CA VAL A 147 6.62 5.09 8.38
C VAL A 147 6.83 3.68 7.85
N LEU A 148 5.91 3.17 7.03
CA LEU A 148 6.07 1.87 6.36
C LEU A 148 7.34 1.81 5.51
N SER A 149 7.58 2.82 4.69
CA SER A 149 8.78 2.90 3.85
C SER A 149 10.04 2.93 4.69
N LYS A 150 10.02 3.62 5.83
CA LYS A 150 11.15 3.68 6.77
C LYS A 150 11.42 2.33 7.41
N ILE A 151 10.38 1.62 7.88
CA ILE A 151 10.51 0.26 8.42
C ILE A 151 11.06 -0.68 7.34
N GLY A 152 10.53 -0.61 6.11
CA GLY A 152 10.99 -1.42 4.99
C GLY A 152 12.44 -1.18 4.55
N GLN A 153 13.07 -0.10 4.99
CA GLN A 153 14.47 0.21 4.71
C GLN A 153 15.39 0.02 5.92
N MET A 154 14.87 -0.46 7.05
CA MET A 154 15.69 -0.72 8.24
C MET A 154 16.71 -1.84 7.94
N GLY A 155 17.95 -1.61 8.33
CA GLY A 155 19.03 -2.57 8.10
C GLY A 155 19.63 -2.57 6.68
N MET A 156 19.12 -1.72 5.77
CA MET A 156 19.71 -1.60 4.43
C MET A 156 20.87 -0.60 4.39
N PRO A 157 21.89 -0.86 3.55
CA PRO A 157 22.91 0.14 3.29
C PRO A 157 22.28 1.40 2.68
N PRO A 158 22.84 2.59 2.94
CA PRO A 158 22.29 3.85 2.45
C PRO A 158 22.31 3.87 0.91
N ASN A 159 21.12 3.79 0.32
CA ASN A 159 20.92 3.91 -1.11
C ASN A 159 20.21 5.24 -1.40
N PRO A 160 20.83 6.19 -2.13
CA PRO A 160 20.25 7.49 -2.45
C PRO A 160 18.90 7.37 -3.18
N GLN A 161 18.76 6.37 -4.06
CA GLN A 161 17.54 6.15 -4.82
C GLN A 161 16.39 5.66 -3.91
N ALA A 162 16.67 4.71 -3.00
CA ALA A 162 15.69 4.23 -2.03
C ALA A 162 15.27 5.35 -1.07
N LYS A 163 16.22 6.19 -0.63
CA LYS A 163 15.96 7.36 0.20
C LYS A 163 15.09 8.39 -0.52
N MET A 164 15.37 8.70 -1.79
CA MET A 164 14.55 9.58 -2.59
C MET A 164 13.12 9.05 -2.73
N MET A 165 12.96 7.76 -3.00
CA MET A 165 11.66 7.10 -3.14
C MET A 165 10.86 7.11 -1.82
N MET A 166 11.54 6.96 -0.67
CA MET A 166 10.93 7.02 0.66
C MET A 166 10.26 8.37 0.95
N TYR A 167 10.83 9.48 0.48
CA TYR A 167 10.24 10.82 0.67
C TYR A 167 9.29 11.20 -0.46
N MET A 168 9.67 10.91 -1.71
CA MET A 168 8.93 11.35 -2.89
C MET A 168 7.58 10.64 -3.02
N MET A 169 7.54 9.32 -2.73
CA MET A 169 6.33 8.52 -2.89
C MET A 169 5.18 8.98 -1.98
N PRO A 170 5.37 9.17 -0.65
CA PRO A 170 4.31 9.69 0.22
C PRO A 170 3.86 11.10 -0.16
N VAL A 171 4.78 11.98 -0.57
CA VAL A 171 4.43 13.36 -1.01
C VAL A 171 3.63 13.32 -2.30
N MET A 172 4.05 12.51 -3.28
CA MET A 172 3.32 12.33 -4.53
C MET A 172 1.91 11.77 -4.27
N MET A 173 1.79 10.78 -3.40
CA MET A 173 0.48 10.23 -3.01
C MET A 173 -0.38 11.24 -2.27
N LEU A 174 0.21 12.06 -1.38
CA LEU A 174 -0.51 13.14 -0.72
C LEU A 174 -1.12 14.11 -1.74
N VAL A 175 -0.33 14.58 -2.71
CA VAL A 175 -0.79 15.52 -3.74
C VAL A 175 -1.87 14.90 -4.63
N LEU A 176 -1.66 13.64 -5.03
CA LEU A 176 -2.60 12.91 -5.88
C LEU A 176 -3.92 12.66 -5.16
N PHE A 177 -3.87 12.18 -3.93
CA PHE A 177 -5.06 11.75 -3.17
C PHE A 177 -5.72 12.88 -2.38
N ALA A 178 -5.10 14.07 -2.28
CA ALA A 178 -5.68 15.23 -1.59
C ALA A 178 -7.06 15.63 -2.10
N ARG A 179 -7.33 15.39 -3.39
CA ARG A 179 -8.61 15.71 -4.05
C ARG A 179 -9.58 14.53 -4.17
N PHE A 180 -9.15 13.34 -3.74
CA PHE A 180 -10.01 12.15 -3.78
C PHE A 180 -10.92 12.08 -2.55
N ALA A 181 -11.96 11.24 -2.65
CA ALA A 181 -12.90 10.97 -1.57
C ALA A 181 -12.17 10.61 -0.27
N SER A 182 -12.58 11.24 0.83
CA SER A 182 -11.96 11.01 2.15
C SER A 182 -12.12 9.57 2.65
N GLY A 183 -13.20 8.87 2.27
CA GLY A 183 -13.37 7.44 2.55
C GLY A 183 -12.30 6.56 1.91
N LEU A 184 -11.82 6.91 0.70
CA LEU A 184 -10.72 6.20 0.05
C LEU A 184 -9.40 6.42 0.79
N ASN A 185 -9.10 7.66 1.15
CA ASN A 185 -7.93 8.01 1.94
C ASN A 185 -7.94 7.34 3.32
N LEU A 186 -9.11 7.27 3.96
CA LEU A 186 -9.33 6.59 5.23
C LEU A 186 -9.02 5.09 5.11
N TYR A 187 -9.56 4.43 4.08
CA TYR A 187 -9.26 3.03 3.80
C TYR A 187 -7.75 2.78 3.66
N TYR A 188 -7.05 3.63 2.90
CA TYR A 188 -5.60 3.53 2.72
C TYR A 188 -4.82 3.77 4.00
N ALA A 189 -5.18 4.78 4.77
CA ALA A 189 -4.57 5.06 6.06
C ALA A 189 -4.69 3.86 7.01
N VAL A 190 -5.88 3.26 7.09
CA VAL A 190 -6.14 2.05 7.89
C VAL A 190 -5.30 0.87 7.40
N GLN A 191 -5.25 0.64 6.09
CA GLN A 191 -4.43 -0.43 5.51
C GLN A 191 -2.94 -0.26 5.83
N ASN A 192 -2.41 0.95 5.71
CA ASN A 192 -1.02 1.23 6.04
C ASN A 192 -0.75 1.02 7.53
N ILE A 193 -1.58 1.58 8.40
CA ILE A 193 -1.42 1.46 9.87
C ILE A 193 -1.54 -0.01 10.30
N ALA A 194 -2.52 -0.74 9.80
CA ALA A 194 -2.70 -2.16 10.09
C ALA A 194 -1.56 -3.05 9.54
N SER A 195 -0.77 -2.55 8.59
CA SER A 195 0.38 -3.26 8.05
C SER A 195 1.67 -3.07 8.86
N LEU A 196 1.75 -2.02 9.68
CA LEU A 196 2.94 -1.72 10.48
C LEU A 196 3.43 -2.88 11.35
N PRO A 197 2.57 -3.52 12.18
CA PRO A 197 3.00 -4.62 13.03
C PRO A 197 3.54 -5.80 12.22
N GLN A 198 2.86 -6.15 11.12
CA GLN A 198 3.26 -7.27 10.27
C GLN A 198 4.61 -7.03 9.59
N GLN A 199 4.81 -5.83 9.06
CA GLN A 199 6.05 -5.48 8.38
C GLN A 199 7.20 -5.43 9.38
N TRP A 200 6.98 -4.88 10.58
CA TRP A 200 8.01 -4.79 11.62
C TRP A 200 8.42 -6.16 12.17
N MET A 201 7.51 -7.13 12.23
CA MET A 201 7.84 -8.51 12.65
C MET A 201 8.65 -9.29 11.60
N ILE A 202 8.60 -8.90 10.32
CA ILE A 202 9.22 -9.66 9.22
C ILE A 202 10.56 -9.05 8.80
N MET A 203 10.73 -7.72 8.96
CA MET A 203 11.95 -6.98 8.61
C MET A 203 12.92 -6.94 9.79
#